data_a5f30451f7782746283f1be4269cb20b
#
_entry.id   a5f30451f7782746283f1be4269cb20b
#
_cell.length_a   1.000
_cell.length_b   1.000
_cell.length_c   1.000
_cell.angle_alpha   90.00
_cell.angle_beta   90.00
_cell.angle_gamma   90.00
#
_symmetry.space_group_name_H-M   'P 1'
#
loop_
_entity.id
_entity.type
_entity.pdbx_description
1 polymer ?
#
loop_
_entity_poly.entity_id
_entity_poly.type
_entity_poly.pdbx_seq_one_letter_code
_entity_poly.pdbx_strand_id
1 'polypeptide(L)'
;MGSYRAEAQIAAPAHRVWNVLVDLDRWPVWTKSVRKMRRLGEGEFGLGSKVRITQPGLGTATWVVEEWQPNSSFTWTASLPGVRSVAQHRILPVAPGRVKVVLTIQQTGRFADLVERFYGKKIERYMRLEAEGLRRSLEGT
;
A
#
# COMPACT_ATOMS: atom_id res chain seq x y z
N MET A 1 -5.41 18.00 6.44
CA MET A 1 -5.84 16.75 5.83
C MET A 1 -4.99 16.48 4.60
N GLY A 2 -4.38 15.30 4.52
CA GLY A 2 -3.52 14.92 3.42
C GLY A 2 -4.16 13.86 2.53
N SER A 3 -4.07 14.05 1.22
CA SER A 3 -4.53 13.07 0.22
C SER A 3 -3.40 12.80 -0.76
N TYR A 4 -3.13 11.52 -0.99
CA TYR A 4 -2.04 11.09 -1.86
C TYR A 4 -2.55 10.01 -2.81
N ARG A 5 -2.01 9.98 -4.02
CA ARG A 5 -2.42 8.99 -5.02
C ARG A 5 -1.26 8.66 -5.94
N ALA A 6 -1.15 7.39 -6.27
CA ALA A 6 -0.24 6.91 -7.31
C ALA A 6 -0.95 5.80 -8.07
N GLU A 7 -0.63 5.63 -9.35
CA GLU A 7 -1.23 4.57 -10.13
C GLU A 7 -0.24 4.05 -11.18
N ALA A 8 -0.48 2.82 -11.63
CA ALA A 8 0.30 2.21 -12.69
C ALA A 8 -0.60 1.25 -13.48
N GLN A 9 -0.41 1.21 -14.78
CA GLN A 9 -1.02 0.17 -15.61
C GLN A 9 -0.06 -1.00 -15.69
N ILE A 10 -0.60 -2.21 -15.55
CA ILE A 10 0.19 -3.43 -15.47
C ILE A 10 -0.36 -4.46 -16.46
N ALA A 11 0.52 -5.01 -17.28
CA ALA A 11 0.17 -6.05 -18.26
C ALA A 11 0.15 -7.41 -17.56
N ALA A 12 -0.84 -7.61 -16.71
CA ALA A 12 -1.07 -8.86 -15.98
C ALA A 12 -2.54 -8.92 -15.55
N PRO A 13 -3.09 -10.13 -15.38
CA PRO A 13 -4.47 -10.26 -14.90
C PRO A 13 -4.56 -9.93 -13.41
N ALA A 14 -5.77 -9.55 -12.97
CA ALA A 14 -6.00 -9.09 -11.60
C ALA A 14 -5.54 -10.08 -10.53
N HIS A 15 -5.77 -11.39 -10.74
CA HIS A 15 -5.40 -12.39 -9.73
C HIS A 15 -3.88 -12.47 -9.52
N ARG A 16 -3.07 -12.25 -10.56
CA ARG A 16 -1.62 -12.24 -10.43
C ARG A 16 -1.13 -11.01 -9.68
N VAL A 17 -1.73 -9.86 -9.97
CA VAL A 17 -1.42 -8.62 -9.25
C VAL A 17 -1.78 -8.77 -7.78
N TRP A 18 -2.95 -9.34 -7.49
CA TRP A 18 -3.40 -9.61 -6.14
C TRP A 18 -2.42 -10.50 -5.38
N ASN A 19 -1.96 -11.58 -6.03
CA ASN A 19 -1.04 -12.51 -5.38
C ASN A 19 0.28 -11.85 -4.97
N VAL A 20 0.77 -10.90 -5.74
CA VAL A 20 1.97 -10.14 -5.37
C VAL A 20 1.68 -9.17 -4.23
N LEU A 21 0.54 -8.49 -4.28
CA LEU A 21 0.15 -7.53 -3.24
C LEU A 21 -0.03 -8.17 -1.87
N VAL A 22 -0.58 -9.38 -1.81
CA VAL A 22 -0.85 -10.02 -0.53
C VAL A 22 0.32 -10.87 -0.02
N ASP A 23 1.37 -11.02 -0.79
CA ASP A 23 2.58 -11.71 -0.36
C ASP A 23 3.50 -10.71 0.36
N LEU A 24 3.18 -10.47 1.62
CA LEU A 24 3.78 -9.38 2.39
C LEU A 24 5.29 -9.49 2.56
N ASP A 25 5.80 -10.70 2.71
CA ASP A 25 7.23 -10.91 2.97
C ASP A 25 8.09 -10.47 1.79
N ARG A 26 7.52 -10.37 0.61
CA ARG A 26 8.26 -10.00 -0.58
C ARG A 26 8.19 -8.51 -0.93
N TRP A 27 7.40 -7.71 -0.22
CA TRP A 27 7.31 -6.28 -0.50
C TRP A 27 8.69 -5.59 -0.55
N PRO A 28 9.62 -5.85 0.39
CA PRO A 28 10.93 -5.22 0.30
C PRO A 28 11.73 -5.60 -0.94
N VAL A 29 11.37 -6.72 -1.61
CA VAL A 29 12.04 -7.15 -2.83
C VAL A 29 11.67 -6.27 -4.01
N TRP A 30 10.40 -5.85 -4.09
CA TRP A 30 9.94 -5.08 -5.25
C TRP A 30 9.70 -3.60 -4.97
N THR A 31 9.74 -3.13 -3.72
CA THR A 31 9.66 -1.70 -3.45
C THR A 31 10.65 -1.27 -2.36
N LYS A 32 11.43 -0.23 -2.67
CA LYS A 32 12.39 0.33 -1.72
C LYS A 32 11.73 1.20 -0.66
N SER A 33 10.45 1.49 -0.81
CA SER A 33 9.68 2.27 0.18
C SER A 33 9.48 1.51 1.49
N VAL A 34 9.64 0.19 1.47
CA VAL A 34 9.47 -0.66 2.64
C VAL A 34 10.79 -1.36 2.96
N ARG A 35 11.28 -1.14 4.17
CA ARG A 35 12.48 -1.83 4.66
C ARG A 35 12.13 -3.19 5.23
N LYS A 36 11.04 -3.25 6.01
CA LYS A 36 10.63 -4.45 6.71
C LYS A 36 9.11 -4.47 6.82
N MET A 37 8.54 -5.63 6.62
CA MET A 37 7.12 -5.85 6.77
C MET A 37 6.92 -7.12 7.55
N ARG A 38 6.18 -7.04 8.66
CA ARG A 38 5.97 -8.19 9.54
C ARG A 38 4.50 -8.31 9.88
N ARG A 39 3.95 -9.46 9.56
CA ARG A 39 2.59 -9.75 9.96
C ARG A 39 2.54 -10.13 11.44
N LEU A 40 1.57 -9.59 12.16
CA LEU A 40 1.34 -9.89 13.57
C LEU A 40 0.18 -10.88 13.66
N GLY A 41 0.34 -11.93 14.50
CA GLY A 41 -0.69 -12.94 14.69
C GLY A 41 -0.57 -14.11 13.72
N GLU A 42 -1.53 -15.01 13.80
CA GLU A 42 -1.58 -16.24 13.03
C GLU A 42 -2.79 -16.29 12.10
N GLY A 43 -2.84 -17.32 11.25
CA GLY A 43 -3.93 -17.51 10.31
C GLY A 43 -3.65 -16.87 8.95
N GLU A 44 -4.63 -16.87 8.07
CA GLU A 44 -4.49 -16.29 6.75
C GLU A 44 -4.53 -14.76 6.81
N PHE A 45 -3.75 -14.13 5.95
CA PHE A 45 -3.81 -12.68 5.78
C PHE A 45 -5.16 -12.30 5.17
N GLY A 46 -5.87 -11.40 5.81
CA GLY A 46 -7.19 -10.98 5.37
C GLY A 46 -7.77 -9.93 6.29
N LEU A 47 -9.10 -9.83 6.30
CA LEU A 47 -9.80 -8.85 7.13
C LEU A 47 -9.40 -8.98 8.59
N GLY A 48 -9.05 -7.85 9.22
CA GLY A 48 -8.64 -7.81 10.62
C GLY A 48 -7.17 -8.11 10.87
N SER A 49 -6.42 -8.54 9.87
CA SER A 49 -4.99 -8.81 10.02
C SER A 49 -4.23 -7.55 10.35
N LYS A 50 -3.20 -7.68 11.18
CA LYS A 50 -2.33 -6.56 11.57
C LYS A 50 -0.95 -6.78 10.98
N VAL A 51 -0.36 -5.71 10.43
CA VAL A 51 0.95 -5.74 9.80
C VAL A 51 1.77 -4.58 10.33
N ARG A 52 2.98 -4.87 10.76
CA ARG A 52 3.94 -3.83 11.16
C ARG A 52 4.83 -3.52 9.98
N ILE A 53 4.84 -2.27 9.55
CA ILE A 53 5.59 -1.82 8.39
C ILE A 53 6.60 -0.77 8.80
N THR A 54 7.87 -0.98 8.42
CA THR A 54 8.95 -0.03 8.65
C THR A 54 9.35 0.58 7.31
N GLN A 55 9.26 1.90 7.23
CA GLN A 55 9.60 2.65 6.03
C GLN A 55 10.73 3.63 6.34
N PRO A 56 11.78 3.69 5.50
CA PRO A 56 12.92 4.59 5.77
C PRO A 56 12.46 6.04 5.90
N GLY A 57 12.86 6.68 7.00
CA GLY A 57 12.51 8.08 7.25
C GLY A 57 11.07 8.33 7.70
N LEU A 58 10.23 7.31 7.74
CA LEU A 58 8.86 7.42 8.24
C LEU A 58 8.62 6.59 9.49
N GLY A 59 9.60 5.75 9.86
CA GLY A 59 9.50 4.92 11.06
C GLY A 59 8.65 3.67 10.87
N THR A 60 8.15 3.15 11.98
CA THR A 60 7.38 1.91 12.01
C THR A 60 5.95 2.20 12.45
N ALA A 61 4.98 1.64 11.74
CA ALA A 61 3.57 1.75 12.08
C ALA A 61 2.89 0.38 11.97
N THR A 62 1.83 0.21 12.74
CA THR A 62 1.00 -1.00 12.66
C THR A 62 -0.25 -0.67 11.88
N TRP A 63 -0.50 -1.45 10.84
CA TRP A 63 -1.64 -1.29 9.94
C TRP A 63 -2.62 -2.43 10.14
N VAL A 64 -3.90 -2.13 10.13
CA VAL A 64 -4.97 -3.12 10.31
C VAL A 64 -5.81 -3.17 9.04
N VAL A 65 -6.02 -4.36 8.50
CA VAL A 65 -6.86 -4.54 7.30
C VAL A 65 -8.33 -4.35 7.70
N GLU A 66 -8.97 -3.35 7.11
CA GLU A 66 -10.36 -3.00 7.41
C GLU A 66 -11.32 -3.32 6.27
N GLU A 67 -10.80 -3.47 5.04
CA GLU A 67 -11.60 -3.88 3.88
C GLU A 67 -10.82 -4.91 3.10
N TRP A 68 -11.53 -5.92 2.58
CA TRP A 68 -10.89 -7.06 1.94
C TRP A 68 -11.79 -7.61 0.85
N GLN A 69 -11.38 -7.46 -0.41
CA GLN A 69 -12.08 -7.99 -1.57
C GLN A 69 -11.06 -8.67 -2.48
N PRO A 70 -10.92 -10.00 -2.41
CA PRO A 70 -9.92 -10.72 -3.19
C PRO A 70 -9.94 -10.38 -4.68
N ASN A 71 -8.75 -10.19 -5.25
CA ASN A 71 -8.53 -9.82 -6.65
C ASN A 71 -9.01 -8.42 -7.03
N SER A 72 -9.52 -7.65 -6.08
CA SER A 72 -10.09 -6.33 -6.36
C SER A 72 -9.47 -5.22 -5.50
N SER A 73 -9.51 -5.35 -4.18
CA SER A 73 -8.99 -4.28 -3.32
C SER A 73 -8.80 -4.74 -1.89
N PHE A 74 -7.88 -4.08 -1.19
CA PHE A 74 -7.87 -4.10 0.26
C PHE A 74 -7.44 -2.73 0.79
N THR A 75 -7.89 -2.46 2.01
CA THR A 75 -7.61 -1.19 2.69
C THR A 75 -7.08 -1.51 4.07
N TRP A 76 -5.98 -0.88 4.45
CA TRP A 76 -5.52 -0.94 5.82
C TRP A 76 -5.34 0.45 6.41
N THR A 77 -5.42 0.53 7.73
CA THR A 77 -5.45 1.78 8.46
C THR A 77 -4.41 1.75 9.57
N ALA A 78 -3.67 2.84 9.72
CA ALA A 78 -2.76 3.05 10.84
C ALA A 78 -3.23 4.26 11.62
N SER A 79 -3.29 4.12 12.95
CA SER A 79 -3.70 5.18 13.84
C SER A 79 -2.56 5.54 14.78
N LEU A 80 -2.10 6.79 14.71
CA LEU A 80 -1.12 7.38 15.61
C LEU A 80 -1.77 8.56 16.33
N PRO A 81 -1.25 9.00 17.47
CA PRO A 81 -1.83 10.17 18.14
C PRO A 81 -1.92 11.36 17.20
N GLY A 82 -3.14 11.83 16.94
CA GLY A 82 -3.41 12.98 16.09
C GLY A 82 -3.35 12.74 14.58
N VAL A 83 -3.09 11.52 14.11
CA VAL A 83 -3.07 11.19 12.68
C VAL A 83 -3.64 9.81 12.44
N ARG A 84 -4.64 9.72 11.55
CA ARG A 84 -5.16 8.45 11.07
C ARG A 84 -4.88 8.36 9.58
N SER A 85 -4.24 7.28 9.16
CA SER A 85 -3.89 7.05 7.75
C SER A 85 -4.69 5.88 7.22
N VAL A 86 -5.40 6.09 6.12
CA VAL A 86 -6.17 5.05 5.42
C VAL A 86 -5.53 4.82 4.06
N ALA A 87 -4.96 3.64 3.85
CA ALA A 87 -4.28 3.29 2.60
C ALA A 87 -5.10 2.26 1.84
N GLN A 88 -5.56 2.62 0.66
CA GLN A 88 -6.36 1.76 -0.19
C GLN A 88 -5.56 1.28 -1.39
N HIS A 89 -5.70 -0.01 -1.69
CA HIS A 89 -5.04 -0.66 -2.82
C HIS A 89 -6.12 -1.23 -3.72
N ARG A 90 -6.27 -0.70 -4.93
CA ARG A 90 -7.33 -1.11 -5.85
C ARG A 90 -6.75 -1.63 -7.15
N ILE A 91 -7.36 -2.71 -7.65
CA ILE A 91 -7.00 -3.31 -8.93
C ILE A 91 -8.21 -3.17 -9.84
N LEU A 92 -8.07 -2.39 -10.92
CA LEU A 92 -9.17 -2.10 -11.84
C LEU A 92 -8.84 -2.71 -13.21
N PRO A 93 -9.64 -3.67 -13.70
CA PRO A 93 -9.45 -4.18 -15.06
C PRO A 93 -9.67 -3.07 -16.08
N VAL A 94 -8.75 -2.90 -17.03
CA VAL A 94 -8.87 -1.88 -18.08
C VAL A 94 -8.94 -2.51 -19.48
N ALA A 95 -8.45 -3.74 -19.62
CA ALA A 95 -8.50 -4.51 -20.86
C ALA A 95 -8.22 -5.98 -20.51
N PRO A 96 -8.48 -6.93 -21.41
CA PRO A 96 -8.10 -8.31 -21.17
C PRO A 96 -6.59 -8.42 -20.89
N GLY A 97 -6.23 -9.03 -19.75
CA GLY A 97 -4.85 -9.18 -19.34
C GLY A 97 -4.14 -7.89 -18.93
N ARG A 98 -4.88 -6.81 -18.66
CA ARG A 98 -4.30 -5.54 -18.24
C ARG A 98 -5.15 -4.90 -17.17
N VAL A 99 -4.50 -4.40 -16.11
CA VAL A 99 -5.18 -3.71 -15.01
C VAL A 99 -4.53 -2.35 -14.77
N LYS A 100 -5.26 -1.50 -14.05
CA LYS A 100 -4.73 -0.29 -13.46
C LYS A 100 -4.74 -0.48 -11.94
N VAL A 101 -3.59 -0.34 -11.30
CA VAL A 101 -3.51 -0.35 -9.84
C VAL A 101 -3.55 1.09 -9.37
N VAL A 102 -4.43 1.37 -8.43
CA VAL A 102 -4.59 2.70 -7.83
C VAL A 102 -4.30 2.59 -6.34
N LEU A 103 -3.30 3.32 -5.90
CA LEU A 103 -2.91 3.41 -4.50
C LEU A 103 -3.29 4.78 -3.98
N THR A 104 -4.02 4.84 -2.88
CA THR A 104 -4.39 6.11 -2.25
C THR A 104 -4.11 6.06 -0.76
N ILE A 105 -3.73 7.21 -0.20
CA ILE A 105 -3.63 7.40 1.24
C ILE A 105 -4.38 8.67 1.59
N GLN A 106 -5.24 8.58 2.62
CA GLN A 106 -5.90 9.75 3.19
C GLN A 106 -5.49 9.83 4.65
N GLN A 107 -5.03 11.00 5.04
CA GLN A 107 -4.65 11.27 6.43
C GLN A 107 -5.56 12.32 7.03
N THR A 108 -6.09 12.02 8.21
CA THR A 108 -6.98 12.90 8.96
C THR A 108 -6.45 13.04 10.38
N GLY A 109 -7.00 14.00 11.13
CA GLY A 109 -6.58 14.28 12.49
C GLY A 109 -5.87 15.62 12.58
N ARG A 110 -5.69 16.09 13.83
CA ARG A 110 -5.17 17.45 14.06
C ARG A 110 -3.73 17.66 13.61
N PHE A 111 -2.94 16.60 13.45
CA PHE A 111 -1.57 16.69 12.97
C PHE A 111 -1.39 16.28 11.50
N ALA A 112 -2.50 15.99 10.79
CA ALA A 112 -2.41 15.55 9.40
C ALA A 112 -1.77 16.61 8.49
N ASP A 113 -2.09 17.89 8.68
CA ASP A 113 -1.51 18.96 7.87
C ASP A 113 -0.01 19.12 8.15
N LEU A 114 0.39 18.91 9.39
CA LEU A 114 1.80 18.97 9.77
C LEU A 114 2.59 17.83 9.12
N VAL A 115 2.01 16.64 9.10
CA VAL A 115 2.61 15.47 8.44
C VAL A 115 2.74 15.76 6.94
N GLU A 116 1.71 16.29 6.30
CA GLU A 116 1.75 16.64 4.89
C GLU A 116 2.87 17.64 4.60
N ARG A 117 3.02 18.65 5.44
CA ARG A 117 4.04 19.67 5.26
C ARG A 117 5.46 19.10 5.30
N PHE A 118 5.74 18.21 6.24
CA PHE A 118 7.11 17.71 6.47
C PHE A 118 7.40 16.39 5.76
N TYR A 119 6.39 15.56 5.49
CA TYR A 119 6.58 14.23 4.93
C TYR A 119 5.80 13.97 3.64
N GLY A 120 4.98 14.92 3.20
CA GLY A 120 4.10 14.70 2.05
C GLY A 120 4.84 14.28 0.78
N LYS A 121 5.95 14.94 0.46
CA LYS A 121 6.73 14.60 -0.73
C LYS A 121 7.34 13.19 -0.64
N LYS A 122 7.76 12.80 0.55
CA LYS A 122 8.31 11.46 0.79
C LYS A 122 7.22 10.41 0.64
N ILE A 123 6.02 10.67 1.18
CA ILE A 123 4.88 9.76 1.06
C ILE A 123 4.52 9.57 -0.41
N GLU A 124 4.42 10.66 -1.18
CA GLU A 124 4.14 10.57 -2.61
C GLU A 124 5.20 9.76 -3.36
N ARG A 125 6.46 10.01 -3.06
CA ARG A 125 7.56 9.27 -3.68
C ARG A 125 7.47 7.78 -3.38
N TYR A 126 7.16 7.43 -2.14
CA TYR A 126 7.06 6.04 -1.73
C TYR A 126 5.89 5.34 -2.42
N MET A 127 4.77 6.05 -2.59
CA MET A 127 3.62 5.49 -3.32
C MET A 127 3.95 5.24 -4.79
N ARG A 128 4.70 6.15 -5.42
CA ARG A 128 5.17 5.94 -6.79
C ARG A 128 6.13 4.74 -6.88
N LEU A 129 7.01 4.59 -5.89
CA LEU A 129 7.91 3.43 -5.84
C LEU A 129 7.13 2.13 -5.71
N GLU A 130 6.06 2.11 -4.91
CA GLU A 130 5.22 0.94 -4.77
C GLU A 130 4.51 0.61 -6.08
N ALA A 131 3.88 1.59 -6.71
CA ALA A 131 3.16 1.37 -7.97
C ALA A 131 4.10 0.86 -9.06
N GLU A 132 5.25 1.51 -9.22
CA GLU A 132 6.23 1.14 -10.24
C GLU A 132 6.94 -0.18 -9.93
N GLY A 133 7.25 -0.41 -8.66
CA GLY A 133 7.86 -1.67 -8.23
C GLY A 133 6.93 -2.85 -8.45
N LEU A 134 5.64 -2.67 -8.17
CA LEU A 134 4.64 -3.69 -8.43
C LEU A 134 4.56 -4.01 -9.93
N ARG A 135 4.54 -2.98 -10.77
CA ARG A 135 4.52 -3.16 -12.23
C ARG A 135 5.72 -3.97 -12.69
N ARG A 136 6.92 -3.59 -12.27
CA ARG A 136 8.15 -4.30 -12.65
C ARG A 136 8.17 -5.74 -12.18
N SER A 137 7.67 -5.99 -10.96
CA SER A 137 7.59 -7.33 -10.41
C SER A 137 6.75 -8.26 -11.29
N LEU A 138 5.69 -7.71 -11.90
CA LEU A 138 4.75 -8.49 -12.70
C LEU A 138 5.12 -8.53 -14.18
N GLU A 139 5.76 -7.50 -14.71
CA GLU A 139 6.16 -7.43 -16.11
C GLU A 139 7.60 -7.93 -16.35
N GLY A 140 8.34 -8.21 -15.28
CA GLY A 140 9.67 -8.83 -15.40
C GLY A 140 10.80 -7.89 -15.78
N THR A 141 10.61 -6.58 -15.64
CA THR A 141 11.67 -5.61 -15.98
C THR A 141 11.91 -4.60 -14.90
#